data_57d6197efb10234eae75cd08e3c51168
#
_entry.id   57d6197efb10234eae75cd08e3c51168
#
_cell.length_a   1.000
_cell.length_b   1.000
_cell.length_c   1.000
_cell.angle_alpha   90.00
_cell.angle_beta   90.00
_cell.angle_gamma   90.00
#
_symmetry.space_group_name_H-M   'P 1'
#
loop_
_entity.id
_entity.type
_entity.pdbx_description
1 polymer ?
#
loop_
_entity_poly.entity_id
_entity_poly.type
_entity_poly.pdbx_seq_one_letter_code
_entity_poly.pdbx_strand_id
1 'polypeptide(L)'
;MNHPDNLNEIRTIIAYHKRWDLLALVAGVTALMIAILTFIALFGSMVIDGMPRLTWEFFTSFPSRKPEAAGILSAWVGTTLIMLVTAAAAVPLGVAAGVYLEEYAPKNLITEIIEINVTNLAGVPSIIYGLLALGLFVYQLGLGQSILSAGLTLALLILPIVIVA
;
A
#
# COMPACT_ATOMS: atom_id res chain seq x y z
N MET A 1 -16.52 -59.51 -2.01
CA MET A 1 -16.15 -58.13 -1.66
C MET A 1 -16.89 -57.22 -2.62
N ASN A 2 -17.97 -56.56 -2.15
CA ASN A 2 -18.95 -55.87 -2.99
C ASN A 2 -18.42 -54.52 -3.49
N HIS A 3 -17.96 -54.46 -4.73
CA HIS A 3 -17.44 -53.28 -5.38
C HIS A 3 -18.50 -52.32 -5.97
N PRO A 4 -19.76 -52.72 -6.26
CA PRO A 4 -20.74 -51.80 -6.86
C PRO A 4 -21.41 -50.84 -5.87
N ASP A 5 -21.55 -51.22 -4.60
CA ASP A 5 -22.25 -50.39 -3.61
C ASP A 5 -21.44 -49.11 -3.25
N ASN A 6 -20.12 -49.21 -3.16
CA ASN A 6 -19.25 -48.06 -2.90
C ASN A 6 -19.27 -46.98 -4.00
N LEU A 7 -19.45 -47.42 -5.27
CA LEU A 7 -19.48 -46.47 -6.40
C LEU A 7 -20.77 -45.65 -6.43
N ASN A 8 -21.89 -46.22 -6.03
CA ASN A 8 -23.17 -45.52 -5.97
C ASN A 8 -23.20 -44.53 -4.79
N GLU A 9 -22.65 -44.91 -3.66
CA GLU A 9 -22.53 -44.06 -2.49
C GLU A 9 -21.59 -42.85 -2.78
N ILE A 10 -20.45 -43.10 -3.42
CA ILE A 10 -19.53 -42.03 -3.84
C ILE A 10 -20.20 -41.07 -4.84
N ARG A 11 -20.97 -41.60 -5.79
CA ARG A 11 -21.69 -40.76 -6.78
C ARG A 11 -22.75 -39.86 -6.13
N THR A 12 -23.45 -40.34 -5.11
CA THR A 12 -24.45 -39.53 -4.39
C THR A 12 -23.79 -38.43 -3.56
N ILE A 13 -22.68 -38.72 -2.92
CA ILE A 13 -21.88 -37.73 -2.17
C ILE A 13 -21.34 -36.67 -3.11
N ILE A 14 -20.78 -37.05 -4.27
CA ILE A 14 -20.29 -36.13 -5.27
C ILE A 14 -21.43 -35.28 -5.83
N ALA A 15 -22.59 -35.85 -6.10
CA ALA A 15 -23.74 -35.09 -6.61
C ALA A 15 -24.28 -34.08 -5.59
N TYR A 16 -24.25 -34.42 -4.32
CA TYR A 16 -24.63 -33.50 -3.23
C TYR A 16 -23.66 -32.34 -3.11
N HIS A 17 -22.35 -32.60 -3.08
CA HIS A 17 -21.33 -31.54 -3.02
C HIS A 17 -21.38 -30.66 -4.25
N LYS A 18 -21.60 -31.21 -5.43
CA LYS A 18 -21.71 -30.41 -6.68
C LYS A 18 -22.87 -29.40 -6.64
N ARG A 19 -23.96 -29.73 -5.94
CA ARG A 19 -25.07 -28.76 -5.75
C ARG A 19 -24.69 -27.61 -4.83
N TRP A 20 -23.97 -27.91 -3.75
CA TRP A 20 -23.46 -26.88 -2.85
C TRP A 20 -22.41 -26.02 -3.51
N ASP A 21 -21.53 -26.59 -4.31
CA ASP A 21 -20.54 -25.87 -5.10
C ASP A 21 -21.22 -24.92 -6.10
N LEU A 22 -22.30 -25.39 -6.76
CA LEU A 22 -23.06 -24.54 -7.68
C LEU A 22 -23.75 -23.39 -6.94
N LEU A 23 -24.35 -23.64 -5.79
CA LEU A 23 -24.95 -22.58 -4.97
C LEU A 23 -23.90 -21.56 -4.50
N ALA A 24 -22.75 -22.04 -4.04
CA ALA A 24 -21.64 -21.18 -3.63
C ALA A 24 -21.11 -20.36 -4.83
N LEU A 25 -20.99 -20.98 -6.00
CA LEU A 25 -20.58 -20.29 -7.23
C LEU A 25 -21.59 -19.20 -7.60
N VAL A 26 -22.89 -19.51 -7.63
CA VAL A 26 -23.94 -18.53 -7.97
C VAL A 26 -23.96 -17.40 -6.95
N ALA A 27 -23.88 -17.73 -5.65
CA ALA A 27 -23.83 -16.71 -4.59
C ALA A 27 -22.59 -15.82 -4.73
N GLY A 28 -21.41 -16.40 -5.00
CA GLY A 28 -20.17 -15.66 -5.22
C GLY A 28 -20.22 -14.76 -6.44
N VAL A 29 -20.72 -15.27 -7.56
CA VAL A 29 -20.89 -14.46 -8.78
C VAL A 29 -21.91 -13.32 -8.57
N THR A 30 -23.02 -13.61 -7.87
CA THR A 30 -24.02 -12.59 -7.56
C THR A 30 -23.44 -11.50 -6.65
N ALA A 31 -22.71 -11.88 -5.61
CA ALA A 31 -22.04 -10.92 -4.71
C ALA A 31 -21.01 -10.06 -5.49
N LEU A 32 -20.23 -10.67 -6.37
CA LEU A 32 -19.28 -9.97 -7.23
C LEU A 32 -19.98 -8.97 -8.16
N MET A 33 -21.08 -9.36 -8.78
CA MET A 33 -21.86 -8.48 -9.65
C MET A 33 -22.45 -7.29 -8.89
N ILE A 34 -22.98 -7.52 -7.68
CA ILE A 34 -23.48 -6.44 -6.81
C ILE A 34 -22.33 -5.49 -6.44
N ALA A 35 -21.16 -6.02 -6.08
CA ALA A 35 -20.00 -5.21 -5.75
C ALA A 35 -19.55 -4.35 -6.93
N ILE A 36 -19.46 -4.92 -8.13
CA ILE A 36 -19.08 -4.19 -9.35
C ILE A 36 -20.12 -3.12 -9.69
N LEU A 37 -21.41 -3.44 -9.64
CA LEU A 37 -22.48 -2.47 -9.92
C LEU A 37 -22.48 -1.31 -8.92
N THR A 38 -22.28 -1.61 -7.63
CA THR A 38 -22.17 -0.60 -6.59
C THR A 38 -20.94 0.29 -6.83
N PHE A 39 -19.81 -0.31 -7.17
CA PHE A 39 -18.59 0.43 -7.51
C PHE A 39 -18.80 1.35 -8.71
N ILE A 40 -19.39 0.85 -9.79
CA ILE A 40 -19.68 1.65 -11.00
C ILE A 40 -20.65 2.79 -10.68
N ALA A 41 -21.68 2.53 -9.88
CA ALA A 41 -22.65 3.56 -9.50
C ALA A 41 -22.00 4.66 -8.63
N LEU A 42 -21.19 4.29 -7.64
CA LEU A 42 -20.44 5.24 -6.80
C LEU A 42 -19.42 6.02 -7.62
N PHE A 43 -18.63 5.33 -8.45
CA PHE A 43 -17.66 5.99 -9.31
C PHE A 43 -18.32 6.95 -10.30
N GLY A 44 -19.43 6.52 -10.90
CA GLY A 44 -20.21 7.35 -11.82
C GLY A 44 -20.77 8.61 -11.13
N SER A 45 -21.33 8.49 -9.92
CA SER A 45 -21.79 9.65 -9.17
C SER A 45 -20.64 10.61 -8.82
N MET A 46 -19.50 10.08 -8.38
CA MET A 46 -18.32 10.90 -8.08
C MET A 46 -17.81 11.66 -9.32
N VAL A 47 -17.82 11.02 -10.49
CA VAL A 47 -17.43 11.68 -11.75
C VAL A 47 -18.44 12.77 -12.11
N ILE A 48 -19.73 12.48 -12.07
CA ILE A 48 -20.78 13.44 -12.43
C ILE A 48 -20.73 14.67 -11.53
N ASP A 49 -20.61 14.46 -10.20
CA ASP A 49 -20.60 15.53 -9.22
C ASP A 49 -19.26 16.27 -9.18
N GLY A 50 -18.14 15.57 -9.46
CA GLY A 50 -16.79 16.11 -9.41
C GLY A 50 -16.34 16.85 -10.68
N MET A 51 -16.79 16.41 -11.87
CA MET A 51 -16.37 16.99 -13.16
C MET A 51 -16.55 18.53 -13.25
N PRO A 52 -17.67 19.10 -12.80
CA PRO A 52 -17.84 20.56 -12.82
C PRO A 52 -16.84 21.33 -11.95
N ARG A 53 -16.24 20.65 -10.97
CA ARG A 53 -15.24 21.23 -10.04
C ARG A 53 -13.81 21.11 -10.51
N LEU A 54 -13.52 20.31 -11.52
CA LEU A 54 -12.17 20.14 -12.08
C LEU A 54 -11.79 21.33 -12.96
N THR A 55 -11.70 22.51 -12.35
CA THR A 55 -11.27 23.75 -12.98
C THR A 55 -9.82 24.04 -12.62
N TRP A 56 -9.17 24.95 -13.36
CA TRP A 56 -7.83 25.40 -13.03
C TRP A 56 -7.76 25.99 -11.61
N GLU A 57 -8.81 26.70 -11.20
CA GLU A 57 -8.92 27.28 -9.86
C GLU A 57 -8.88 26.21 -8.76
N PHE A 58 -9.49 25.05 -8.97
CA PHE A 58 -9.44 23.92 -8.03
C PHE A 58 -8.00 23.45 -7.75
N PHE A 59 -7.13 23.46 -8.75
CA PHE A 59 -5.73 23.04 -8.58
C PHE A 59 -4.84 24.13 -7.97
N THR A 60 -5.22 25.40 -8.11
CA THR A 60 -4.41 26.55 -7.67
C THR A 60 -4.92 27.21 -6.40
N SER A 61 -6.07 26.82 -5.88
CA SER A 61 -6.65 27.36 -4.64
C SER A 61 -6.30 26.49 -3.42
N PHE A 62 -6.24 27.15 -2.26
CA PHE A 62 -6.07 26.45 -0.99
C PHE A 62 -7.36 25.79 -0.52
N PRO A 63 -7.26 24.79 0.40
CA PRO A 63 -8.44 24.20 1.04
C PRO A 63 -9.31 25.26 1.72
N SER A 64 -10.61 25.21 1.51
CA SER A 64 -11.60 26.14 2.07
C SER A 64 -12.77 25.39 2.67
N ARG A 65 -13.41 25.98 3.69
CA ARG A 65 -14.67 25.47 4.25
C ARG A 65 -15.86 25.66 3.30
N LYS A 66 -15.73 26.59 2.35
CA LYS A 66 -16.75 26.81 1.31
C LYS A 66 -16.44 25.87 0.15
N PRO A 67 -17.34 24.93 -0.20
CA PRO A 67 -17.09 23.97 -1.26
C PRO A 67 -16.75 24.61 -2.62
N GLU A 68 -17.34 25.77 -2.89
CA GLU A 68 -17.15 26.52 -4.14
C GLU A 68 -15.75 27.09 -4.30
N ALA A 69 -15.07 27.42 -3.19
CA ALA A 69 -13.73 27.99 -3.15
C ALA A 69 -12.66 27.00 -2.69
N ALA A 70 -13.05 25.73 -2.47
CA ALA A 70 -12.11 24.72 -2.01
C ALA A 70 -11.20 24.24 -3.15
N GLY A 71 -9.90 24.24 -2.91
CA GLY A 71 -8.89 23.74 -3.83
C GLY A 71 -7.94 22.74 -3.18
N ILE A 72 -7.04 22.17 -3.96
CA ILE A 72 -6.10 21.11 -3.55
C ILE A 72 -4.63 21.54 -3.67
N LEU A 73 -4.33 22.83 -3.80
CA LEU A 73 -2.97 23.32 -4.02
C LEU A 73 -1.98 22.79 -2.98
N SER A 74 -2.31 22.92 -1.70
CA SER A 74 -1.41 22.45 -0.63
C SER A 74 -1.27 20.91 -0.61
N ALA A 75 -2.29 20.19 -1.02
CA ALA A 75 -2.26 18.72 -1.03
C ALA A 75 -1.29 18.19 -2.10
N TRP A 76 -1.46 18.58 -3.36
CA TRP A 76 -0.60 18.04 -4.43
C TRP A 76 0.83 18.59 -4.38
N VAL A 77 1.01 19.88 -4.04
CA VAL A 77 2.36 20.47 -3.87
C VAL A 77 3.07 19.82 -2.68
N GLY A 78 2.37 19.69 -1.54
CA GLY A 78 2.93 19.04 -0.35
C GLY A 78 3.32 17.58 -0.62
N THR A 79 2.45 16.82 -1.28
CA THR A 79 2.73 15.43 -1.66
C THR A 79 3.95 15.34 -2.59
N THR A 80 4.03 16.18 -3.61
CA THR A 80 5.15 16.19 -4.55
C THR A 80 6.48 16.48 -3.84
N LEU A 81 6.50 17.49 -2.96
CA LEU A 81 7.70 17.83 -2.21
C LEU A 81 8.12 16.74 -1.23
N ILE A 82 7.16 16.12 -0.54
CA ILE A 82 7.43 14.97 0.35
C ILE A 82 8.00 13.81 -0.47
N MET A 83 7.41 13.48 -1.61
CA MET A 83 7.90 12.40 -2.48
C MET A 83 9.30 12.68 -3.02
N LEU A 84 9.63 13.93 -3.37
CA LEU A 84 10.99 14.31 -3.79
C LEU A 84 12.01 14.09 -2.67
N VAL A 85 11.70 14.51 -1.44
CA VAL A 85 12.58 14.26 -0.29
C VAL A 85 12.73 12.77 -0.02
N THR A 86 11.62 12.04 -0.05
CA THR A 86 11.62 10.57 0.15
C THR A 86 12.50 9.89 -0.90
N ALA A 87 12.29 10.19 -2.18
CA ALA A 87 13.07 9.60 -3.26
C ALA A 87 14.55 9.99 -3.19
N ALA A 88 14.85 11.27 -2.92
CA ALA A 88 16.24 11.75 -2.80
C ALA A 88 17.00 11.11 -1.64
N ALA A 89 16.33 10.72 -0.58
CA ALA A 89 16.95 10.02 0.55
C ALA A 89 16.96 8.49 0.37
N ALA A 90 15.79 7.89 0.07
CA ALA A 90 15.63 6.43 0.05
C ALA A 90 16.30 5.76 -1.16
N VAL A 91 16.20 6.35 -2.35
CA VAL A 91 16.71 5.71 -3.57
C VAL A 91 18.23 5.60 -3.57
N PRO A 92 19.01 6.68 -3.36
CA PRO A 92 20.46 6.56 -3.35
C PRO A 92 20.98 5.66 -2.23
N LEU A 93 20.45 5.80 -1.02
CA LEU A 93 20.88 5.00 0.12
C LEU A 93 20.48 3.54 -0.02
N GLY A 94 19.25 3.27 -0.44
CA GLY A 94 18.74 1.92 -0.61
C GLY A 94 19.46 1.17 -1.74
N VAL A 95 19.61 1.79 -2.90
CA VAL A 95 20.33 1.19 -4.03
C VAL A 95 21.81 0.98 -3.68
N ALA A 96 22.48 1.95 -3.06
CA ALA A 96 23.86 1.79 -2.64
C ALA A 96 24.04 0.65 -1.62
N ALA A 97 23.14 0.53 -0.65
CA ALA A 97 23.15 -0.54 0.34
C ALA A 97 22.83 -1.90 -0.30
N GLY A 98 21.81 -1.98 -1.17
CA GLY A 98 21.45 -3.21 -1.86
C GLY A 98 22.57 -3.72 -2.75
N VAL A 99 23.12 -2.86 -3.60
CA VAL A 99 24.28 -3.22 -4.46
C VAL A 99 25.49 -3.63 -3.62
N TYR A 100 25.77 -2.95 -2.51
CA TYR A 100 26.84 -3.32 -1.62
C TYR A 100 26.65 -4.73 -1.04
N LEU A 101 25.47 -5.02 -0.52
CA LEU A 101 25.14 -6.32 0.09
C LEU A 101 25.20 -7.46 -0.93
N GLU A 102 24.69 -7.24 -2.14
CA GLU A 102 24.59 -8.28 -3.17
C GLU A 102 25.93 -8.56 -3.87
N GLU A 103 26.68 -7.48 -4.25
CA GLU A 103 27.87 -7.60 -5.10
C GLU A 103 29.19 -7.53 -4.33
N TYR A 104 29.27 -6.76 -3.26
CA TYR A 104 30.54 -6.44 -2.61
C TYR A 104 30.70 -7.02 -1.20
N ALA A 105 29.61 -7.33 -0.51
CA ALA A 105 29.70 -7.80 0.86
C ALA A 105 30.28 -9.23 0.92
N PRO A 106 31.21 -9.51 1.84
CA PRO A 106 31.74 -10.85 2.01
C PRO A 106 30.63 -11.78 2.53
N LYS A 107 30.52 -12.98 1.94
CA LYS A 107 29.54 -14.00 2.36
C LYS A 107 29.95 -14.60 3.72
N ASN A 108 29.57 -13.94 4.80
CA ASN A 108 29.85 -14.35 6.16
C ASN A 108 28.61 -14.16 7.06
N LEU A 109 28.66 -14.67 8.29
CA LEU A 109 27.60 -14.56 9.28
C LEU A 109 27.14 -13.12 9.56
N ILE A 110 28.04 -12.16 9.45
CA ILE A 110 27.70 -10.74 9.73
C ILE A 110 26.80 -10.22 8.62
N THR A 111 27.14 -10.46 7.35
CA THR A 111 26.32 -10.07 6.19
C THR A 111 24.96 -10.75 6.26
N GLU A 112 24.92 -12.04 6.54
CA GLU A 112 23.66 -12.79 6.68
C GLU A 112 22.75 -12.20 7.78
N ILE A 113 23.33 -11.85 8.95
CA ILE A 113 22.58 -11.19 10.03
C ILE A 113 22.04 -9.83 9.57
N ILE A 114 22.83 -9.06 8.83
CA ILE A 114 22.38 -7.75 8.31
C ILE A 114 21.20 -7.94 7.34
N GLU A 115 21.30 -8.85 6.38
CA GLU A 115 20.24 -9.16 5.40
C GLU A 115 18.94 -9.59 6.08
N ILE A 116 19.03 -10.51 7.06
CA ILE A 116 17.88 -10.95 7.86
C ILE A 116 17.25 -9.77 8.60
N ASN A 117 18.06 -8.89 9.21
CA ASN A 117 17.54 -7.73 9.93
C ASN A 117 16.88 -6.73 8.99
N VAL A 118 17.47 -6.43 7.83
CA VAL A 118 16.88 -5.54 6.83
C VAL A 118 15.54 -6.09 6.35
N THR A 119 15.48 -7.40 6.06
CA THR A 119 14.23 -8.07 5.65
C THR A 119 13.17 -7.99 6.77
N ASN A 120 13.56 -8.20 8.02
CA ASN A 120 12.65 -8.10 9.16
C ASN A 120 12.14 -6.67 9.38
N LEU A 121 12.97 -5.64 9.10
CA LEU A 121 12.56 -4.24 9.20
C LEU A 121 11.43 -3.91 8.20
N ALA A 122 11.40 -4.53 7.02
CA ALA A 122 10.30 -4.37 6.08
C ALA A 122 8.94 -4.84 6.63
N GLY A 123 8.93 -5.76 7.61
CA GLY A 123 7.74 -6.26 8.31
C GLY A 123 7.30 -5.43 9.52
N VAL A 124 8.05 -4.41 9.91
CA VAL A 124 7.71 -3.57 11.07
C VAL A 124 6.51 -2.67 10.76
N PRO A 125 5.49 -2.61 11.64
CA PRO A 125 4.34 -1.73 11.46
C PRO A 125 4.75 -0.27 11.27
N SER A 126 4.16 0.41 10.28
CA SER A 126 4.50 1.80 9.91
C SER A 126 4.37 2.81 11.06
N ILE A 127 3.50 2.52 12.04
CA ILE A 127 3.33 3.37 13.22
C ILE A 127 4.62 3.50 14.04
N ILE A 128 5.44 2.44 14.09
CA ILE A 128 6.72 2.44 14.81
C ILE A 128 7.69 3.41 14.15
N TYR A 129 7.76 3.39 12.81
CA TYR A 129 8.57 4.35 12.05
C TYR A 129 8.10 5.79 12.27
N GLY A 130 6.77 6.01 12.32
CA GLY A 130 6.21 7.32 12.61
C GLY A 130 6.58 7.83 14.00
N LEU A 131 6.51 6.99 15.03
CA LEU A 131 6.90 7.35 16.40
C LEU A 131 8.41 7.60 16.52
N LEU A 132 9.23 6.74 15.92
CA LEU A 132 10.68 6.93 15.87
C LEU A 132 11.04 8.26 15.20
N ALA A 133 10.44 8.53 14.06
CA ALA A 133 10.68 9.74 13.29
C ALA A 133 10.20 11.00 14.00
N LEU A 134 9.09 10.93 14.73
CA LEU A 134 8.63 12.02 15.59
C LEU A 134 9.67 12.34 16.66
N GLY A 135 10.20 11.33 17.33
CA GLY A 135 11.26 11.51 18.33
C GLY A 135 12.54 12.08 17.72
N LEU A 136 13.02 11.45 16.66
CA LEU A 136 14.31 11.78 16.03
C LEU A 136 14.26 13.07 15.23
N PHE A 137 13.40 13.14 14.20
CA PHE A 137 13.42 14.27 13.25
C PHE A 137 12.76 15.51 13.82
N VAL A 138 11.60 15.36 14.46
CA VAL A 138 10.84 16.50 14.94
C VAL A 138 11.45 17.08 16.23
N TYR A 139 11.76 16.24 17.22
CA TYR A 139 12.22 16.71 18.53
C TYR A 139 13.73 16.79 18.65
N GLN A 140 14.50 15.74 18.35
CA GLN A 140 15.94 15.73 18.58
C GLN A 140 16.69 16.58 17.53
N LEU A 141 16.37 16.42 16.23
CA LEU A 141 16.98 17.19 15.15
C LEU A 141 16.33 18.57 14.96
N GLY A 142 15.21 18.84 15.64
CA GLY A 142 14.56 20.15 15.62
C GLY A 142 13.98 20.55 14.26
N LEU A 143 13.73 19.57 13.35
CA LEU A 143 13.19 19.85 12.03
C LEU A 143 11.71 20.24 12.05
N GLY A 144 11.05 20.08 13.19
CA GLY A 144 9.64 20.38 13.38
C GLY A 144 8.73 19.54 12.51
N GLN A 145 7.45 19.91 12.46
CA GLN A 145 6.45 19.32 11.56
C GLN A 145 6.62 19.90 10.16
N SER A 146 7.56 19.39 9.40
CA SER A 146 7.95 19.89 8.10
C SER A 146 7.89 18.83 7.00
N ILE A 147 7.92 19.28 5.75
CA ILE A 147 8.03 18.42 4.56
C ILE A 147 9.27 17.53 4.67
N LEU A 148 10.37 18.08 5.20
CA LEU A 148 11.62 17.34 5.37
C LEU A 148 11.45 16.20 6.39
N SER A 149 10.85 16.45 7.55
CA SER A 149 10.56 15.42 8.55
C SER A 149 9.65 14.33 8.00
N ALA A 150 8.59 14.71 7.27
CA ALA A 150 7.66 13.76 6.66
C ALA A 150 8.35 12.92 5.57
N GLY A 151 9.12 13.54 4.68
CA GLY A 151 9.84 12.86 3.61
C GLY A 151 10.90 11.90 4.13
N LEU A 152 11.68 12.29 5.15
CA LEU A 152 12.66 11.41 5.79
C LEU A 152 12.00 10.24 6.54
N THR A 153 10.82 10.46 7.15
CA THR A 153 10.04 9.39 7.78
C THR A 153 9.62 8.34 6.76
N LEU A 154 9.09 8.78 5.60
CA LEU A 154 8.73 7.87 4.51
C LEU A 154 9.96 7.20 3.89
N ALA A 155 11.09 7.91 3.82
CA ALA A 155 12.34 7.33 3.37
C ALA A 155 12.80 6.18 4.26
N LEU A 156 12.77 6.35 5.60
CA LEU A 156 13.07 5.27 6.54
C LEU A 156 12.13 4.07 6.39
N LEU A 157 10.84 4.33 6.15
CA LEU A 157 9.84 3.28 5.99
C LEU A 157 10.08 2.45 4.72
N ILE A 158 10.45 3.09 3.61
CA ILE A 158 10.62 2.40 2.32
C ILE A 158 12.04 1.84 2.15
N LEU A 159 13.02 2.33 2.91
CA LEU A 159 14.44 1.98 2.77
C LEU A 159 14.69 0.46 2.81
N PRO A 160 14.16 -0.33 3.76
CA PRO A 160 14.37 -1.77 3.79
C PRO A 160 13.83 -2.47 2.53
N ILE A 161 12.72 -1.98 1.99
CA ILE A 161 12.10 -2.53 0.77
C ILE A 161 13.01 -2.26 -0.43
N VAL A 162 13.57 -1.06 -0.54
CA VAL A 162 14.48 -0.69 -1.64
C VAL A 162 15.81 -1.45 -1.57
N ILE A 163 16.29 -1.77 -0.36
CA ILE A 163 17.53 -2.53 -0.18
C ILE A 163 17.36 -3.98 -0.65
N VAL A 164 16.19 -4.58 -0.42
CA VAL A 164 15.93 -6.01 -0.71
C VAL A 164 15.41 -6.23 -2.14
N ALA A 165 14.89 -5.18 -2.82
CA ALA A 165 14.32 -5.27 -4.17
C ALA A 165 15.39 -5.38 -5.25
#